data_29e2a805c2eefa77c34da81be4cfdc48
#
_entry.id   29e2a805c2eefa77c34da81be4cfdc48
#
_cell.length_a   1.000
_cell.length_b   1.000
_cell.length_c   1.000
_cell.angle_alpha   90.00
_cell.angle_beta   90.00
_cell.angle_gamma   90.00
#
_symmetry.space_group_name_H-M   'P 1'
#
loop_
_entity.id
_entity.type
_entity.pdbx_description
1 polymer ?
#
loop_
_entity_poly.entity_id
_entity_poly.type
_entity_poly.pdbx_seq_one_letter_code
_entity_poly.pdbx_strand_id
1 'polypeptide(L)'
;MVSIAGSKKLKRQMAPTFWGITRKDKRFVVTVRPGPHSKHSSIPSAVMVRDTLNLTKSLRESKSAIYGGKVTIDGVKRKSLHHGIGLMDVIELSGVSDIYRLVPQGGHVLKPLKIPNAEKSKKLVKLTSKTTIKDKKTQLGFHDGRSMISDADVNVGDSCLIQVPEQKILEVIKLEKDAQVIVTRGINAGQVGTVVEIREGTYILPKRALISLGERKIEIPLDLVMAVGKEKPVIQVR
;
A
#
# COMPACT_ATOMS: atom_id res chain seq x y z
N MET A 1 -14.05 -31.90 -14.74
CA MET A 1 -13.13 -31.32 -13.74
C MET A 1 -13.59 -29.92 -13.38
N VAL A 2 -13.94 -29.66 -12.13
CA VAL A 2 -14.29 -28.33 -11.66
C VAL A 2 -12.98 -27.53 -11.56
N SER A 3 -12.90 -26.39 -12.26
CA SER A 3 -11.74 -25.51 -12.17
C SER A 3 -11.70 -24.88 -10.77
N ILE A 4 -10.73 -25.24 -9.97
CA ILE A 4 -10.50 -24.67 -8.62
C ILE A 4 -10.01 -23.22 -8.72
N ALA A 5 -9.49 -22.80 -9.88
CA ALA A 5 -9.08 -21.42 -10.12
C ALA A 5 -10.30 -20.53 -10.39
N GLY A 6 -10.46 -19.47 -9.63
CA GLY A 6 -11.50 -18.46 -9.83
C GLY A 6 -11.43 -17.81 -11.23
N SER A 7 -12.48 -17.08 -11.60
CA SER A 7 -12.59 -16.45 -12.93
C SER A 7 -11.39 -15.51 -13.19
N LYS A 8 -10.70 -15.74 -14.31
CA LYS A 8 -9.60 -14.87 -14.79
C LYS A 8 -10.10 -13.53 -15.35
N LYS A 9 -11.42 -13.37 -15.55
CA LYS A 9 -12.06 -12.18 -16.09
C LYS A 9 -12.80 -11.44 -14.97
N LEU A 10 -12.63 -10.13 -14.89
CA LEU A 10 -13.35 -9.27 -13.94
C LEU A 10 -14.35 -8.41 -14.69
N LYS A 11 -15.64 -8.55 -14.36
CA LYS A 11 -16.66 -7.60 -14.82
C LYS A 11 -16.41 -6.24 -14.17
N ARG A 12 -16.53 -5.16 -14.93
CA ARG A 12 -16.28 -3.79 -14.44
C ARG A 12 -17.17 -3.41 -13.24
N GLN A 13 -18.40 -3.90 -13.21
CA GLN A 13 -19.32 -3.70 -12.08
C GLN A 13 -18.83 -4.31 -10.77
N MET A 14 -18.05 -5.40 -10.84
CA MET A 14 -17.49 -6.13 -9.69
C MET A 14 -16.10 -5.62 -9.28
N ALA A 15 -15.60 -4.57 -9.94
CA ALA A 15 -14.34 -3.96 -9.56
C ALA A 15 -14.45 -3.24 -8.22
N PRO A 16 -13.39 -3.22 -7.40
CA PRO A 16 -13.36 -2.44 -6.17
C PRO A 16 -13.70 -0.96 -6.42
N THR A 17 -14.47 -0.36 -5.51
CA THR A 17 -14.96 1.02 -5.66
C THR A 17 -13.84 2.03 -5.72
N PHE A 18 -12.76 1.81 -4.96
CA PHE A 18 -11.63 2.72 -4.86
C PHE A 18 -10.76 2.82 -6.14
N TRP A 19 -11.01 1.96 -7.15
CA TRP A 19 -10.30 2.10 -8.45
C TRP A 19 -10.72 3.36 -9.21
N GLY A 20 -11.85 3.99 -8.86
CA GLY A 20 -12.32 5.23 -9.49
C GLY A 20 -12.71 5.09 -10.96
N ILE A 21 -12.99 3.89 -11.43
CA ILE A 21 -13.35 3.61 -12.82
C ILE A 21 -14.84 3.78 -13.10
N THR A 22 -15.19 4.27 -14.29
CA THR A 22 -16.58 4.32 -14.74
C THR A 22 -17.15 2.92 -14.91
N ARG A 23 -18.29 2.61 -14.28
CA ARG A 23 -18.83 1.24 -14.22
C ARG A 23 -19.60 0.81 -15.47
N LYS A 24 -20.23 1.78 -16.16
CA LYS A 24 -21.12 1.51 -17.31
C LYS A 24 -20.44 1.61 -18.69
N ASP A 25 -19.13 1.85 -18.77
CA ASP A 25 -18.41 2.00 -20.02
C ASP A 25 -18.25 0.65 -20.75
N LYS A 26 -17.37 -0.22 -20.27
CA LYS A 26 -17.05 -1.51 -20.88
C LYS A 26 -17.38 -2.69 -19.97
N ARG A 27 -17.70 -3.86 -20.55
CA ARG A 27 -18.09 -5.02 -19.77
C ARG A 27 -17.00 -5.54 -18.82
N PHE A 28 -15.74 -5.53 -19.26
CA PHE A 28 -14.61 -6.09 -18.51
C PHE A 28 -13.57 -5.02 -18.19
N VAL A 29 -12.82 -5.27 -17.11
CA VAL A 29 -11.65 -4.48 -16.68
C VAL A 29 -10.49 -5.42 -16.42
N VAL A 30 -9.27 -4.88 -16.50
CA VAL A 30 -8.04 -5.62 -16.15
C VAL A 30 -8.10 -5.98 -14.67
N THR A 31 -7.97 -7.27 -14.36
CA THR A 31 -7.95 -7.76 -12.97
C THR A 31 -6.52 -7.81 -12.44
N VAL A 32 -6.35 -7.68 -11.14
CA VAL A 32 -5.08 -7.96 -10.46
C VAL A 32 -4.86 -9.48 -10.45
N ARG A 33 -3.63 -9.91 -10.75
CA ARG A 33 -3.16 -11.29 -10.53
C ARG A 33 -2.50 -11.40 -9.16
N PRO A 34 -2.39 -12.61 -8.59
CA PRO A 34 -1.64 -12.83 -7.35
C PRO A 34 -0.24 -12.22 -7.42
N GLY A 35 0.15 -11.52 -6.36
CA GLY A 35 1.41 -10.78 -6.28
C GLY A 35 1.55 -10.13 -4.89
N PRO A 36 2.27 -9.00 -4.80
CA PRO A 36 2.59 -8.35 -3.53
C PRO A 36 1.34 -7.91 -2.75
N HIS A 37 0.31 -7.49 -3.45
CA HIS A 37 -0.92 -7.00 -2.83
C HIS A 37 -2.15 -7.79 -3.27
N SER A 38 -3.14 -7.90 -2.38
CA SER A 38 -4.40 -8.53 -2.71
C SER A 38 -5.23 -7.67 -3.68
N LYS A 39 -6.15 -8.29 -4.41
CA LYS A 39 -7.07 -7.60 -5.33
C LYS A 39 -7.89 -6.49 -4.63
N HIS A 40 -8.23 -6.69 -3.36
CA HIS A 40 -9.05 -5.75 -2.59
C HIS A 40 -8.26 -4.59 -1.98
N SER A 41 -6.94 -4.59 -2.11
CA SER A 41 -6.04 -3.57 -1.58
C SER A 41 -5.08 -2.99 -2.63
N SER A 42 -5.31 -3.26 -3.91
CA SER A 42 -4.41 -2.82 -4.98
C SER A 42 -5.15 -2.42 -6.24
N ILE A 43 -4.49 -1.62 -7.07
CA ILE A 43 -4.94 -1.18 -8.39
C ILE A 43 -4.05 -1.83 -9.44
N PRO A 44 -4.58 -2.46 -10.51
CA PRO A 44 -3.73 -3.03 -11.56
C PRO A 44 -3.01 -1.95 -12.34
N SER A 45 -1.76 -2.22 -12.74
CA SER A 45 -0.89 -1.25 -13.44
C SER A 45 -1.55 -0.60 -14.65
N ALA A 46 -2.35 -1.36 -15.42
CA ALA A 46 -3.04 -0.83 -16.59
C ALA A 46 -4.13 0.19 -16.23
N VAL A 47 -4.86 -0.03 -15.13
CA VAL A 47 -5.89 0.89 -14.63
C VAL A 47 -5.21 2.12 -14.04
N MET A 48 -4.09 1.94 -13.33
CA MET A 48 -3.33 3.04 -12.75
C MET A 48 -2.87 4.02 -13.83
N VAL A 49 -2.24 3.53 -14.89
CA VAL A 49 -1.67 4.39 -15.95
C VAL A 49 -2.78 5.06 -16.77
N ARG A 50 -3.89 4.37 -17.04
CA ARG A 50 -4.96 4.86 -17.91
C ARG A 50 -6.00 5.69 -17.17
N ASP A 51 -6.58 5.09 -16.10
CA ASP A 51 -7.78 5.65 -15.46
C ASP A 51 -7.44 6.57 -14.29
N THR A 52 -6.38 6.29 -13.55
CA THR A 52 -5.99 7.06 -12.35
C THR A 52 -5.06 8.21 -12.71
N LEU A 53 -4.00 7.95 -13.48
CA LEU A 53 -3.03 8.97 -13.89
C LEU A 53 -3.40 9.65 -15.22
N ASN A 54 -4.35 9.10 -15.99
CA ASN A 54 -4.80 9.60 -17.30
C ASN A 54 -3.68 9.84 -18.32
N LEU A 55 -2.59 9.04 -18.24
CA LEU A 55 -1.42 9.18 -19.12
C LEU A 55 -1.60 8.49 -20.47
N THR A 56 -2.58 7.60 -20.56
CA THR A 56 -2.93 6.89 -21.81
C THR A 56 -4.43 6.91 -22.04
N LYS A 57 -4.84 7.04 -23.30
CA LYS A 57 -6.27 7.07 -23.68
C LYS A 57 -6.85 5.66 -23.83
N SER A 58 -6.05 4.69 -24.24
CA SER A 58 -6.51 3.33 -24.55
C SER A 58 -5.73 2.26 -23.79
N LEU A 59 -6.37 1.09 -23.60
CA LEU A 59 -5.70 -0.06 -23.03
C LEU A 59 -4.52 -0.55 -23.90
N ARG A 60 -4.60 -0.34 -25.23
CA ARG A 60 -3.53 -0.72 -26.16
C ARG A 60 -2.28 0.11 -25.92
N GLU A 61 -2.42 1.41 -25.71
CA GLU A 61 -1.31 2.29 -25.34
C GLU A 61 -0.71 1.93 -23.98
N SER A 62 -1.56 1.74 -22.97
CA SER A 62 -1.11 1.28 -21.65
C SER A 62 -0.32 -0.03 -21.75
N LYS A 63 -0.79 -0.96 -22.58
CA LYS A 63 -0.14 -2.24 -22.85
C LYS A 63 1.26 -2.03 -23.49
N SER A 64 1.34 -1.18 -24.50
CA SER A 64 2.60 -0.85 -25.16
C SER A 64 3.60 -0.21 -24.18
N ALA A 65 3.16 0.75 -23.37
CA ALA A 65 3.99 1.41 -22.37
C ALA A 65 4.50 0.45 -21.29
N ILE A 66 3.63 -0.41 -20.75
CA ILE A 66 3.98 -1.35 -19.68
C ILE A 66 4.91 -2.45 -20.21
N TYR A 67 4.61 -3.07 -21.35
CA TYR A 67 5.47 -4.10 -21.94
C TYR A 67 6.80 -3.53 -22.44
N GLY A 68 6.80 -2.28 -22.90
CA GLY A 68 8.03 -1.55 -23.24
C GLY A 68 8.91 -1.21 -22.02
N GLY A 69 8.48 -1.58 -20.79
CA GLY A 69 9.24 -1.35 -19.56
C GLY A 69 9.32 0.12 -19.12
N LYS A 70 8.36 0.95 -19.56
CA LYS A 70 8.29 2.36 -19.18
C LYS A 70 7.74 2.59 -17.78
N VAL A 71 7.20 1.56 -17.12
CA VAL A 71 6.64 1.63 -15.77
C VAL A 71 7.56 0.93 -14.79
N THR A 72 8.03 1.67 -13.79
CA THR A 72 8.86 1.20 -12.70
C THR A 72 8.06 1.29 -11.40
N ILE A 73 8.04 0.22 -10.63
CA ILE A 73 7.34 0.16 -9.34
C ILE A 73 8.38 -0.27 -8.30
N ASP A 74 8.55 0.54 -7.25
CA ASP A 74 9.56 0.34 -6.20
C ASP A 74 10.97 0.10 -6.76
N GLY A 75 11.37 0.87 -7.78
CA GLY A 75 12.68 0.74 -8.44
C GLY A 75 12.81 -0.44 -9.41
N VAL A 76 11.76 -1.27 -9.59
CA VAL A 76 11.79 -2.44 -10.48
C VAL A 76 10.87 -2.24 -11.68
N LYS A 77 11.39 -2.42 -12.91
CA LYS A 77 10.59 -2.36 -14.14
C LYS A 77 9.57 -3.50 -14.18
N ARG A 78 8.29 -3.19 -14.17
CA ARG A 78 7.19 -4.17 -14.20
C ARG A 78 6.55 -4.23 -15.58
N LYS A 79 6.61 -5.41 -16.22
CA LYS A 79 6.08 -5.65 -17.57
C LYS A 79 4.71 -6.38 -17.57
N SER A 80 3.93 -6.27 -16.49
CA SER A 80 2.64 -6.94 -16.39
C SER A 80 1.50 -5.93 -16.21
N LEU A 81 0.47 -6.01 -17.05
CA LEU A 81 -0.77 -5.23 -16.93
C LEU A 81 -1.52 -5.51 -15.64
N HIS A 82 -1.38 -6.74 -15.14
CA HIS A 82 -2.10 -7.29 -14.01
C HIS A 82 -1.38 -7.12 -12.67
N HIS A 83 -0.20 -6.48 -12.67
CA HIS A 83 0.55 -6.25 -11.44
C HIS A 83 -0.24 -5.32 -10.53
N GLY A 84 -0.51 -5.77 -9.30
CA GLY A 84 -1.22 -4.97 -8.30
C GLY A 84 -0.27 -3.97 -7.64
N ILE A 85 -0.64 -2.69 -7.70
CA ILE A 85 0.06 -1.59 -7.02
C ILE A 85 -0.75 -1.23 -5.79
N GLY A 86 -0.12 -1.25 -4.63
CA GLY A 86 -0.80 -1.09 -3.35
C GLY A 86 -0.32 0.09 -2.52
N LEU A 87 -0.61 0.02 -1.23
CA LEU A 87 -0.28 1.05 -0.26
C LEU A 87 1.22 1.31 -0.19
N MET A 88 1.61 2.58 -0.21
CA MET A 88 3.00 3.07 -0.13
C MET A 88 3.90 2.68 -1.31
N ASP A 89 3.39 2.03 -2.37
CA ASP A 89 4.17 1.75 -3.57
C ASP A 89 4.56 3.04 -4.28
N VAL A 90 5.81 3.09 -4.74
CA VAL A 90 6.36 4.21 -5.52
C VAL A 90 6.31 3.86 -7.00
N ILE A 91 5.74 4.75 -7.80
CA ILE A 91 5.54 4.57 -9.24
C ILE A 91 6.30 5.65 -9.99
N GLU A 92 7.09 5.20 -10.95
CA GLU A 92 7.80 6.06 -11.89
C GLU A 92 7.43 5.67 -13.32
N LEU A 93 7.35 6.65 -14.18
CA LEU A 93 7.05 6.48 -15.60
C LEU A 93 8.15 7.13 -16.44
N SER A 94 8.80 6.34 -17.27
CA SER A 94 9.81 6.86 -18.20
C SER A 94 9.16 7.88 -19.16
N GLY A 95 9.69 9.11 -19.17
CA GLY A 95 9.16 10.21 -19.96
C GLY A 95 8.22 11.15 -19.20
N VAL A 96 7.95 10.88 -17.93
CA VAL A 96 7.24 11.78 -17.01
C VAL A 96 8.18 12.11 -15.86
N SER A 97 8.35 13.39 -15.55
CA SER A 97 9.21 13.86 -14.46
C SER A 97 8.66 13.55 -13.07
N ASP A 98 7.34 13.37 -13.00
CA ASP A 98 6.62 13.19 -11.74
C ASP A 98 6.75 11.75 -11.24
N ILE A 99 7.04 11.62 -9.94
CA ILE A 99 7.06 10.35 -9.22
C ILE A 99 5.85 10.34 -8.30
N TYR A 100 5.17 9.21 -8.24
CA TYR A 100 3.96 9.06 -7.47
C TYR A 100 4.11 8.00 -6.38
N ARG A 101 3.56 8.28 -5.19
CA ARG A 101 3.36 7.28 -4.12
C ARG A 101 1.87 7.06 -3.94
N LEU A 102 1.44 5.82 -3.77
CA LEU A 102 0.06 5.51 -3.44
C LEU A 102 -0.17 5.64 -1.94
N VAL A 103 -0.99 6.62 -1.57
CA VAL A 103 -1.35 6.89 -0.18
C VAL A 103 -2.87 6.85 -0.02
N PRO A 104 -3.40 6.50 1.16
CA PRO A 104 -4.81 6.71 1.46
C PRO A 104 -5.06 8.22 1.58
N GLN A 105 -6.12 8.72 0.99
CA GLN A 105 -6.45 10.15 1.04
C GLN A 105 -7.94 10.40 0.87
N GLY A 106 -8.53 11.27 1.73
CA GLY A 106 -9.90 11.74 1.58
C GLY A 106 -10.96 10.63 1.58
N GLY A 107 -10.82 9.62 2.44
CA GLY A 107 -11.70 8.45 2.48
C GLY A 107 -11.42 7.39 1.40
N HIS A 108 -10.54 7.68 0.45
CA HIS A 108 -10.11 6.73 -0.56
C HIS A 108 -8.92 5.90 -0.08
N VAL A 109 -8.95 4.61 -0.36
CA VAL A 109 -7.90 3.67 0.08
C VAL A 109 -6.56 3.92 -0.61
N LEU A 110 -6.58 4.30 -1.89
CA LEU A 110 -5.38 4.54 -2.69
C LEU A 110 -5.58 5.73 -3.62
N LYS A 111 -4.74 6.75 -3.46
CA LYS A 111 -4.60 7.89 -4.38
C LYS A 111 -3.13 8.13 -4.68
N PRO A 112 -2.78 8.52 -5.93
CA PRO A 112 -1.42 8.91 -6.26
C PRO A 112 -1.10 10.29 -5.67
N LEU A 113 -0.06 10.37 -4.87
CA LEU A 113 0.53 11.61 -4.36
C LEU A 113 1.86 11.83 -5.07
N LYS A 114 2.11 13.04 -5.56
CA LYS A 114 3.41 13.42 -6.12
C LYS A 114 4.44 13.54 -5.00
N ILE A 115 5.60 12.93 -5.18
CA ILE A 115 6.68 12.94 -4.20
C ILE A 115 7.99 13.50 -4.81
N PRO A 116 8.87 14.09 -4.00
CA PRO A 116 10.19 14.54 -4.46
C PRO A 116 11.11 13.35 -4.77
N ASN A 117 12.10 13.59 -5.64
CA ASN A 117 13.10 12.57 -6.01
C ASN A 117 13.87 11.99 -4.82
N ALA A 118 14.06 12.77 -3.75
CA ALA A 118 14.75 12.32 -2.53
C ALA A 118 14.03 11.18 -1.79
N GLU A 119 12.72 11.04 -1.98
CA GLU A 119 11.90 9.99 -1.38
C GLU A 119 11.65 8.78 -2.29
N LYS A 120 12.13 8.83 -3.52
CA LYS A 120 11.94 7.80 -4.54
C LYS A 120 12.34 6.40 -4.08
N SER A 121 13.48 6.29 -3.39
CA SER A 121 14.04 5.02 -2.91
C SER A 121 13.56 4.64 -1.51
N LYS A 122 12.67 5.42 -0.90
CA LYS A 122 12.20 5.19 0.47
C LYS A 122 10.75 4.73 0.45
N LYS A 123 10.47 3.62 1.13
CA LYS A 123 9.13 3.08 1.27
C LYS A 123 8.83 2.76 2.73
N LEU A 124 7.67 3.16 3.20
CA LEU A 124 7.19 2.79 4.51
C LEU A 124 6.39 1.49 4.41
N VAL A 125 6.74 0.51 5.23
CA VAL A 125 6.08 -0.79 5.27
C VAL A 125 5.68 -1.15 6.69
N LYS A 126 4.48 -1.73 6.85
CA LYS A 126 3.98 -2.22 8.12
C LYS A 126 4.35 -3.68 8.30
N LEU A 127 4.86 -4.03 9.48
CA LEU A 127 5.13 -5.41 9.85
C LEU A 127 3.82 -6.15 10.15
N THR A 128 3.58 -7.24 9.42
CA THR A 128 2.38 -8.06 9.55
C THR A 128 2.64 -9.39 10.23
N SER A 129 3.84 -9.92 10.10
CA SER A 129 4.22 -11.19 10.70
C SER A 129 5.69 -11.23 11.12
N LYS A 130 5.97 -11.91 12.21
CA LYS A 130 7.31 -12.17 12.74
C LYS A 130 7.40 -13.67 13.03
N THR A 131 8.27 -14.38 12.32
CA THR A 131 8.42 -15.84 12.43
C THR A 131 9.88 -16.21 12.65
N THR A 132 10.12 -17.16 13.53
CA THR A 132 11.46 -17.70 13.72
C THR A 132 11.67 -18.84 12.73
N ILE A 133 12.76 -18.78 11.98
CA ILE A 133 13.19 -19.80 11.02
C ILE A 133 14.35 -20.62 11.60
N LYS A 134 14.88 -21.56 10.80
CA LYS A 134 16.06 -22.34 11.18
C LYS A 134 17.20 -21.42 11.64
N ASP A 135 18.06 -21.90 12.50
CA ASP A 135 19.19 -21.17 13.10
C ASP A 135 18.79 -19.98 13.99
N LYS A 136 17.57 -20.02 14.58
CA LYS A 136 17.05 -18.94 15.44
C LYS A 136 16.98 -17.57 14.80
N LYS A 137 17.09 -17.48 13.47
CA LYS A 137 16.95 -16.20 12.74
C LYS A 137 15.48 -15.78 12.68
N THR A 138 15.24 -14.48 12.75
CA THR A 138 13.89 -13.92 12.67
C THR A 138 13.58 -13.45 11.25
N GLN A 139 12.48 -13.96 10.69
CA GLN A 139 11.93 -13.48 9.42
C GLN A 139 10.79 -12.50 9.70
N LEU A 140 10.90 -11.33 9.12
CA LEU A 140 9.91 -10.26 9.17
C LEU A 140 9.12 -10.27 7.87
N GLY A 141 7.79 -10.33 7.96
CA GLY A 141 6.89 -10.26 6.80
C GLY A 141 6.10 -8.95 6.81
N PHE A 142 6.06 -8.25 5.67
CA PHE A 142 5.46 -6.93 5.51
C PHE A 142 4.15 -6.97 4.75
N HIS A 143 3.36 -5.90 4.88
CA HIS A 143 2.04 -5.76 4.25
C HIS A 143 2.09 -5.78 2.70
N ASP A 144 3.24 -5.51 2.10
CA ASP A 144 3.48 -5.53 0.65
C ASP A 144 3.99 -6.89 0.14
N GLY A 145 3.91 -7.93 0.96
CA GLY A 145 4.33 -9.29 0.61
C GLY A 145 5.84 -9.50 0.58
N ARG A 146 6.63 -8.51 0.93
CA ARG A 146 8.08 -8.67 1.09
C ARG A 146 8.38 -9.37 2.41
N SER A 147 9.46 -10.12 2.43
CA SER A 147 10.00 -10.70 3.65
C SER A 147 11.51 -10.47 3.70
N MET A 148 12.03 -10.26 4.89
CA MET A 148 13.46 -10.15 5.11
C MET A 148 13.85 -10.82 6.42
N ILE A 149 15.09 -11.27 6.50
CA ILE A 149 15.69 -11.80 7.73
C ILE A 149 16.42 -10.66 8.40
N SER A 150 16.03 -10.35 9.63
CA SER A 150 16.66 -9.29 10.42
C SER A 150 16.46 -9.57 11.90
N ASP A 151 17.48 -9.22 12.69
CA ASP A 151 17.44 -9.30 14.15
C ASP A 151 16.98 -7.98 14.80
N ALA A 152 16.37 -7.09 14.00
CA ALA A 152 15.83 -5.83 14.50
C ALA A 152 14.72 -6.07 15.53
N ASP A 153 14.74 -5.29 16.62
CA ASP A 153 13.70 -5.32 17.63
C ASP A 153 12.45 -4.57 17.15
N VAL A 154 11.58 -5.30 16.49
CA VAL A 154 10.31 -4.84 15.91
C VAL A 154 9.18 -5.75 16.32
N ASN A 155 8.03 -5.17 16.61
CA ASN A 155 6.80 -5.90 16.95
C ASN A 155 5.82 -5.87 15.77
N VAL A 156 4.93 -6.87 15.73
CA VAL A 156 3.84 -6.89 14.73
C VAL A 156 2.94 -5.66 14.95
N GLY A 157 2.73 -4.90 13.87
CA GLY A 157 2.03 -3.63 13.90
C GLY A 157 2.94 -2.41 13.72
N ASP A 158 4.23 -2.54 14.06
CA ASP A 158 5.21 -1.47 13.82
C ASP A 158 5.42 -1.23 12.32
N SER A 159 5.95 -0.06 11.99
CA SER A 159 6.32 0.30 10.63
C SER A 159 7.82 0.42 10.48
N CYS A 160 8.33 0.01 9.33
CA CYS A 160 9.73 0.14 8.97
C CYS A 160 9.87 1.01 7.72
N LEU A 161 10.80 1.95 7.74
CA LEU A 161 11.24 2.65 6.56
C LEU A 161 12.31 1.80 5.89
N ILE A 162 12.02 1.33 4.68
CA ILE A 162 12.95 0.50 3.89
C ILE A 162 13.45 1.25 2.67
N GLN A 163 14.68 0.94 2.27
CA GLN A 163 15.23 1.36 0.99
C GLN A 163 14.82 0.37 -0.09
N VAL A 164 14.25 0.85 -1.18
CA VAL A 164 13.88 0.05 -2.34
C VAL A 164 14.78 0.41 -3.53
N PRO A 165 15.19 -0.57 -4.36
CA PRO A 165 14.83 -1.99 -4.38
C PRO A 165 15.63 -2.89 -3.42
N GLU A 166 16.66 -2.40 -2.74
CA GLU A 166 17.66 -3.18 -1.98
C GLU A 166 17.09 -3.87 -0.72
N GLN A 167 15.95 -3.43 -0.22
CA GLN A 167 15.27 -3.95 0.97
C GLN A 167 16.09 -3.82 2.26
N LYS A 168 16.79 -2.69 2.46
CA LYS A 168 17.49 -2.40 3.71
C LYS A 168 16.57 -1.60 4.64
N ILE A 169 16.50 -1.97 5.91
CA ILE A 169 15.81 -1.20 6.95
C ILE A 169 16.66 0.03 7.24
N LEU A 170 16.08 1.22 7.05
CA LEU A 170 16.69 2.50 7.40
C LEU A 170 16.31 2.94 8.80
N GLU A 171 15.03 2.80 9.14
CA GLU A 171 14.48 3.26 10.41
C GLU A 171 13.31 2.37 10.83
N VAL A 172 13.13 2.18 12.13
CA VAL A 172 12.01 1.47 12.74
C VAL A 172 11.14 2.48 13.47
N ILE A 173 9.87 2.51 13.15
CA ILE A 173 8.87 3.37 13.78
C ILE A 173 7.95 2.48 14.59
N LYS A 174 8.14 2.50 15.92
CA LYS A 174 7.31 1.72 16.85
C LYS A 174 5.91 2.33 16.94
N LEU A 175 4.90 1.48 17.01
CA LEU A 175 3.52 1.88 17.23
C LEU A 175 3.25 1.97 18.73
N GLU A 176 3.55 3.12 19.31
CA GLU A 176 3.43 3.42 20.73
C GLU A 176 2.50 4.62 20.96
N LYS A 177 2.23 4.95 22.22
CA LYS A 177 1.53 6.17 22.60
C LYS A 177 2.29 7.38 22.04
N ASP A 178 1.56 8.40 21.62
CA ASP A 178 2.04 9.66 21.03
C ASP A 178 2.70 9.51 19.63
N ALA A 179 2.75 8.26 19.06
CA ALA A 179 3.21 8.06 17.69
C ALA A 179 2.22 8.66 16.68
N GLN A 180 2.76 9.26 15.61
CA GLN A 180 1.96 9.68 14.48
C GLN A 180 1.58 8.49 13.60
N VAL A 181 0.32 8.42 13.23
CA VAL A 181 -0.25 7.33 12.46
C VAL A 181 -1.14 7.84 11.35
N ILE A 182 -1.22 7.06 10.28
CA ILE A 182 -2.18 7.26 9.19
C ILE A 182 -3.20 6.13 9.19
N VAL A 183 -4.46 6.48 8.96
CA VAL A 183 -5.53 5.50 8.77
C VAL A 183 -5.50 4.99 7.34
N THR A 184 -5.35 3.68 7.15
CA THR A 184 -5.17 3.07 5.83
C THR A 184 -6.48 2.76 5.11
N ARG A 185 -7.57 2.51 5.83
CA ARG A 185 -8.88 2.12 5.25
C ARG A 185 -10.04 2.69 6.07
N GLY A 186 -11.23 2.67 5.47
CA GLY A 186 -12.47 3.14 6.08
C GLY A 186 -12.77 4.59 5.74
N ILE A 187 -13.80 5.14 6.38
CA ILE A 187 -14.27 6.52 6.16
C ILE A 187 -13.17 7.54 6.48
N ASN A 188 -12.34 7.26 7.47
CA ASN A 188 -11.25 8.12 7.91
C ASN A 188 -9.91 7.85 7.17
N ALA A 189 -9.92 7.07 6.09
CA ALA A 189 -8.71 6.75 5.34
C ALA A 189 -7.97 8.02 4.89
N GLY A 190 -6.67 8.06 5.11
CA GLY A 190 -5.80 9.18 4.78
C GLY A 190 -5.74 10.28 5.82
N GLN A 191 -6.46 10.18 6.92
CA GLN A 191 -6.30 11.09 8.03
C GLN A 191 -5.07 10.70 8.85
N VAL A 192 -4.28 11.71 9.19
CA VAL A 192 -3.11 11.57 10.06
C VAL A 192 -3.48 12.04 11.45
N GLY A 193 -3.16 11.26 12.45
CA GLY A 193 -3.43 11.59 13.85
C GLY A 193 -2.37 11.03 14.78
N THR A 194 -2.53 11.29 16.07
CA THR A 194 -1.64 10.79 17.13
C THR A 194 -2.35 9.70 17.92
N VAL A 195 -1.61 8.67 18.29
CA VAL A 195 -2.10 7.59 19.15
C VAL A 195 -2.21 8.09 20.58
N VAL A 196 -3.41 8.08 21.15
CA VAL A 196 -3.66 8.45 22.55
C VAL A 196 -3.46 7.23 23.46
N GLU A 197 -4.04 6.10 23.06
CA GLU A 197 -4.05 4.87 23.84
C GLU A 197 -4.16 3.67 22.92
N ILE A 198 -3.53 2.57 23.28
CA ILE A 198 -3.69 1.27 22.61
C ILE A 198 -4.44 0.36 23.56
N ARG A 199 -5.60 -0.12 23.13
CA ARG A 199 -6.45 -1.04 23.89
C ARG A 199 -6.22 -2.46 23.45
N GLU A 200 -5.93 -3.32 24.41
CA GLU A 200 -5.76 -4.75 24.14
C GLU A 200 -7.07 -5.35 23.63
N GLY A 201 -6.91 -6.33 22.74
CA GLY A 201 -8.05 -7.07 22.22
C GLY A 201 -8.66 -8.01 23.27
N THR A 202 -9.96 -8.23 23.13
CA THR A 202 -10.69 -9.28 23.84
C THR A 202 -10.97 -10.43 22.87
N TYR A 203 -11.56 -11.53 23.36
CA TYR A 203 -11.95 -12.66 22.50
C TYR A 203 -12.82 -12.26 21.30
N ILE A 204 -13.70 -11.27 21.48
CA ILE A 204 -14.65 -10.80 20.44
C ILE A 204 -14.09 -9.64 19.63
N LEU A 205 -13.29 -8.77 20.24
CA LEU A 205 -12.85 -7.51 19.66
C LEU A 205 -11.33 -7.50 19.45
N PRO A 206 -10.84 -7.20 18.22
CA PRO A 206 -9.41 -7.10 17.97
C PRO A 206 -8.79 -5.93 18.75
N LYS A 207 -7.46 -5.91 18.84
CA LYS A 207 -6.72 -4.76 19.38
C LYS A 207 -7.07 -3.48 18.63
N ARG A 208 -7.21 -2.37 19.35
CA ARG A 208 -7.63 -1.08 18.82
C ARG A 208 -6.75 0.03 19.32
N ALA A 209 -6.60 1.06 18.50
CA ALA A 209 -5.97 2.31 18.89
C ALA A 209 -7.01 3.42 18.97
N LEU A 210 -6.97 4.18 20.06
CA LEU A 210 -7.66 5.46 20.19
C LEU A 210 -6.75 6.52 19.58
N ILE A 211 -7.21 7.14 18.48
CA ILE A 211 -6.44 8.12 17.71
C ILE A 211 -7.12 9.47 17.82
N SER A 212 -6.34 10.50 18.10
CA SER A 212 -6.77 11.89 18.02
C SER A 212 -6.55 12.41 16.60
N LEU A 213 -7.65 12.79 15.96
CA LEU A 213 -7.66 13.38 14.61
C LEU A 213 -8.06 14.87 14.74
N GLY A 214 -7.14 15.70 15.23
CA GLY A 214 -7.44 17.07 15.63
C GLY A 214 -8.34 17.10 16.87
N GLU A 215 -9.56 17.62 16.73
CA GLU A 215 -10.55 17.72 17.84
C GLU A 215 -11.30 16.41 18.12
N ARG A 216 -11.28 15.46 17.17
CA ARG A 216 -12.04 14.20 17.28
C ARG A 216 -11.14 13.06 17.74
N LYS A 217 -11.64 12.28 18.69
CA LYS A 217 -11.04 11.01 19.10
C LYS A 217 -11.81 9.86 18.48
N ILE A 218 -11.14 8.97 17.79
CA ILE A 218 -11.75 7.84 17.08
C ILE A 218 -11.03 6.56 17.47
N GLU A 219 -11.82 5.51 17.74
CA GLU A 219 -11.30 4.17 18.01
C GLU A 219 -11.27 3.36 16.72
N ILE A 220 -10.08 2.88 16.34
CA ILE A 220 -9.84 2.17 15.08
C ILE A 220 -9.08 0.87 15.36
N PRO A 221 -9.44 -0.25 14.68
CA PRO A 221 -8.66 -1.48 14.75
C PRO A 221 -7.20 -1.26 14.35
N LEU A 222 -6.27 -1.86 15.09
CA LEU A 222 -4.84 -1.67 14.90
C LEU A 222 -4.37 -2.06 13.48
N ASP A 223 -5.05 -3.03 12.85
CA ASP A 223 -4.75 -3.47 11.50
C ASP A 223 -4.92 -2.37 10.44
N LEU A 224 -5.83 -1.43 10.68
CA LEU A 224 -6.13 -0.32 9.79
C LEU A 224 -5.27 0.92 10.04
N VAL A 225 -4.35 0.85 10.98
CA VAL A 225 -3.48 1.95 11.39
C VAL A 225 -2.05 1.63 10.99
N MET A 226 -1.30 2.62 10.52
CA MET A 226 0.10 2.49 10.15
C MET A 226 0.88 3.65 10.76
N ALA A 227 1.92 3.35 11.53
CA ALA A 227 2.79 4.36 12.11
C ALA A 227 3.61 5.05 11.01
N VAL A 228 3.67 6.36 11.02
CA VAL A 228 4.31 7.19 9.99
C VAL A 228 5.49 7.98 10.55
N GLY A 229 5.52 8.19 11.85
CA GLY A 229 6.59 8.91 12.53
C GLY A 229 6.32 9.04 14.02
N LYS A 230 7.23 9.68 14.73
CA LYS A 230 7.03 10.04 16.14
C LYS A 230 6.31 11.39 16.24
N GLU A 231 7.05 12.48 16.09
CA GLU A 231 6.49 13.84 16.13
C GLU A 231 6.08 14.35 14.74
N LYS A 232 6.84 13.98 13.70
CA LYS A 232 6.59 14.34 12.30
C LYS A 232 6.61 13.10 11.42
N PRO A 233 5.85 13.09 10.31
CA PRO A 233 5.90 11.98 9.37
C PRO A 233 7.29 11.91 8.71
N VAL A 234 7.89 10.71 8.67
CA VAL A 234 9.23 10.46 8.09
C VAL A 234 9.21 10.58 6.57
N ILE A 235 8.05 10.38 5.95
CA ILE A 235 7.83 10.50 4.51
C ILE A 235 6.60 11.36 4.23
N GLN A 236 6.54 11.94 3.04
CA GLN A 236 5.36 12.68 2.61
C GLN A 236 4.17 11.74 2.43
N VAL A 237 3.09 11.98 3.19
CA VAL A 237 1.84 11.19 3.17
C VAL A 237 0.60 12.04 2.88
N ARG A 238 0.80 13.36 2.76
CA ARG A 238 -0.28 14.32 2.51
C ARG A 238 0.19 15.46 1.62
#